data_25bd2b117a83efeb6744d5fc4966e47c
#
_entry.id   25bd2b117a83efeb6744d5fc4966e47c
#
_cell.length_a   1.000
_cell.length_b   1.000
_cell.length_c   1.000
_cell.angle_alpha   90.00
_cell.angle_beta   90.00
_cell.angle_gamma   90.00
#
_symmetry.space_group_name_H-M   'P 1'
#
loop_
_entity.id
_entity.type
_entity.pdbx_description
1 polymer ?
#
loop_
_entity_poly.entity_id
_entity_poly.type
_entity_poly.pdbx_seq_one_letter_code
_entity_poly.pdbx_strand_id
1 'polypeptide(L)'
;MKLPRRNFPHLAAGAAALPTVSRIARAQAYPTRPVRVIVYAPAGDSLDIIARLMGQWLSERLGQPFIIENRPGAGGNIGTEAVVRAAADGYTLLLVGAPNVMNVTLYEKLNFVFLRDIAPVAGIIRGPNVTVLNPLLQPKTVPDFIDYAKANPRKVKMASSGNGSTPHVAGELFQMMTGVSMFHVAYRGAAPALTDLISGQVQVMFATLPSSIEHIRAGKLWPLAVTSATRSELLPDIPTVDEFVRGYEASNWFGLGAPKATPAEIVEKLNKEINASLADPKLRARLADLGGTPLVGSPADFGKLIAEETEKWAQVIRAECIDELLELAGADNSPRSRSDLVNALQWAQMFYNDEREDRSRRRASPKQIQQLEASIEKTRVLLRSIRKYWDFRRTGFVVQQVGRGVVAPAAQDLPLDPAISDQELIFPRCDGDGKVVEINIEPLLRATLLHAQRRRCGRGRPKDLGKEAVVFYAETFFHRHSPKKPSTDRKNPFHKFAERFYEVVAKTEPGGLDRQMRRVLALKRSGR
;
A
#
# COMPACT_ATOMS: atom_id res chain seq x y z
N MET A 1 62.47 65.91 25.96
CA MET A 1 63.07 64.77 26.68
C MET A 1 62.89 63.51 25.88
N LYS A 2 63.99 63.02 25.28
CA LYS A 2 63.98 61.82 24.45
C LYS A 2 64.25 60.60 25.36
N LEU A 3 63.43 59.56 25.33
CA LEU A 3 63.69 58.28 25.95
C LEU A 3 64.12 57.26 24.89
N PRO A 4 65.15 56.42 25.13
CA PRO A 4 65.80 55.63 24.11
C PRO A 4 65.06 54.24 23.93
N ARG A 5 65.12 53.80 22.67
CA ARG A 5 64.83 52.43 22.27
C ARG A 5 65.86 51.45 22.83
N ARG A 6 65.45 50.40 23.55
CA ARG A 6 66.33 49.25 23.79
C ARG A 6 65.60 47.95 23.56
N ASN A 7 66.03 47.25 22.57
CA ASN A 7 66.06 45.85 22.23
C ASN A 7 65.52 44.85 23.23
N PHE A 8 64.49 44.06 22.79
CA PHE A 8 64.20 42.73 23.27
C PHE A 8 64.39 41.72 22.11
N PRO A 9 65.47 40.95 22.13
CA PRO A 9 65.47 39.64 21.50
C PRO A 9 65.43 38.54 22.58
N HIS A 10 64.86 37.37 22.23
CA HIS A 10 64.89 36.09 22.95
C HIS A 10 63.92 35.88 24.08
N LEU A 11 62.66 35.45 23.66
CA LEU A 11 61.89 34.49 24.38
C LEU A 11 60.88 33.84 23.38
N ALA A 12 61.43 33.18 22.39
CA ALA A 12 60.69 32.35 21.44
C ALA A 12 61.29 30.95 21.46
N ALA A 13 61.09 30.22 22.54
CA ALA A 13 61.34 28.77 22.62
C ALA A 13 60.67 28.19 23.88
N GLY A 14 59.37 27.79 23.76
CA GLY A 14 58.72 27.19 24.91
C GLY A 14 57.25 26.84 24.68
N ALA A 15 56.74 26.83 23.44
CA ALA A 15 55.35 26.49 23.15
C ALA A 15 55.20 25.34 22.14
N ALA A 16 55.92 24.25 22.37
CA ALA A 16 55.80 23.07 21.49
C ALA A 16 55.90 21.79 22.32
N ALA A 17 54.88 21.46 23.05
CA ALA A 17 54.54 20.10 23.48
C ALA A 17 53.24 20.13 24.29
N LEU A 18 52.12 20.55 23.68
CA LEU A 18 50.85 20.06 24.15
C LEU A 18 50.75 18.63 23.58
N PRO A 19 50.67 17.58 24.44
CA PRO A 19 50.35 16.26 23.94
C PRO A 19 48.96 16.39 23.33
N THR A 20 48.86 16.21 22.02
CA THR A 20 47.62 15.84 21.36
C THR A 20 47.19 14.53 22.02
N VAL A 21 46.45 14.65 23.12
CA VAL A 21 45.66 13.57 23.63
C VAL A 21 44.64 13.35 22.53
N SER A 22 45.01 12.52 21.56
CA SER A 22 44.05 11.84 20.72
C SER A 22 43.04 11.24 21.70
N ARG A 23 41.90 11.90 21.83
CA ARG A 23 40.72 11.25 22.40
C ARG A 23 40.50 10.06 21.50
N ILE A 24 41.12 8.93 21.85
CA ILE A 24 40.64 7.62 21.44
C ILE A 24 39.21 7.66 21.95
N ALA A 25 38.27 7.95 21.03
CA ALA A 25 36.88 7.79 21.27
C ALA A 25 36.73 6.30 21.57
N ARG A 26 36.86 5.92 22.85
CA ARG A 26 36.40 4.62 23.31
C ARG A 26 34.96 4.60 22.85
N ALA A 27 34.69 3.77 21.87
CA ALA A 27 33.33 3.45 21.50
C ALA A 27 32.61 3.13 22.79
N GLN A 28 31.75 4.05 23.23
CA GLN A 28 31.10 3.98 24.53
C GLN A 28 30.28 2.68 24.49
N ALA A 29 30.57 1.73 25.39
CA ALA A 29 30.00 0.41 25.33
C ALA A 29 28.46 0.52 25.36
N TYR A 30 27.82 0.41 24.19
CA TYR A 30 26.37 0.43 24.09
C TYR A 30 25.78 -0.88 24.68
N PRO A 31 24.67 -0.83 25.45
CA PRO A 31 24.05 0.36 26.04
C PRO A 31 24.71 0.74 27.39
N THR A 32 24.73 2.03 27.73
CA THR A 32 25.21 2.55 29.04
C THR A 32 24.08 3.08 29.93
N ARG A 33 22.87 3.08 29.40
CA ARG A 33 21.64 3.55 30.06
C ARG A 33 20.45 2.73 29.54
N PRO A 34 19.26 2.82 30.19
CA PRO A 34 18.07 2.11 29.73
C PRO A 34 17.70 2.40 28.28
N VAL A 35 17.29 1.36 27.57
CA VAL A 35 16.81 1.39 26.17
C VAL A 35 15.29 1.28 26.16
N ARG A 36 14.62 2.14 25.40
CA ARG A 36 13.16 2.10 25.25
C ARG A 36 12.80 1.30 24.00
N VAL A 37 11.88 0.37 24.13
CA VAL A 37 11.28 -0.36 22.99
C VAL A 37 9.83 0.05 22.88
N ILE A 38 9.53 0.82 21.84
CA ILE A 38 8.18 1.28 21.56
C ILE A 38 7.39 0.15 20.89
N VAL A 39 6.22 -0.16 21.46
CA VAL A 39 5.26 -1.15 20.99
C VAL A 39 3.99 -0.41 20.59
N TYR A 40 3.60 -0.47 19.33
CA TYR A 40 2.44 0.25 18.83
C TYR A 40 1.09 -0.43 19.09
N ALA A 41 1.08 -1.50 19.89
CA ALA A 41 -0.11 -2.24 20.31
C ALA A 41 -0.40 -2.05 21.80
N PRO A 42 -1.63 -2.30 22.27
CA PRO A 42 -1.95 -2.34 23.70
C PRO A 42 -1.15 -3.41 24.45
N ALA A 43 -0.99 -3.21 25.77
CA ALA A 43 -0.40 -4.22 26.64
C ALA A 43 -1.21 -5.52 26.59
N GLY A 44 -0.52 -6.66 26.60
CA GLY A 44 -1.13 -7.99 26.51
C GLY A 44 -1.46 -8.46 25.09
N ASP A 45 -1.25 -7.63 24.07
CA ASP A 45 -1.27 -8.06 22.67
C ASP A 45 -0.04 -8.95 22.37
N SER A 46 -0.12 -9.77 21.30
CA SER A 46 0.99 -10.62 20.86
C SER A 46 2.29 -9.83 20.62
N LEU A 47 2.18 -8.60 20.12
CA LEU A 47 3.31 -7.69 19.92
C LEU A 47 3.97 -7.34 21.29
N ASP A 48 3.17 -7.01 22.28
CA ASP A 48 3.65 -6.67 23.62
C ASP A 48 4.32 -7.87 24.32
N ILE A 49 3.74 -9.06 24.18
CA ILE A 49 4.30 -10.31 24.73
C ILE A 49 5.69 -10.58 24.14
N ILE A 50 5.83 -10.48 22.81
CA ILE A 50 7.12 -10.66 22.12
C ILE A 50 8.14 -9.59 22.53
N ALA A 51 7.70 -8.32 22.65
CA ALA A 51 8.56 -7.23 23.10
C ALA A 51 9.11 -7.48 24.51
N ARG A 52 8.27 -7.91 25.44
CA ARG A 52 8.69 -8.20 26.83
C ARG A 52 9.66 -9.38 26.89
N LEU A 53 9.40 -10.42 26.12
CA LEU A 53 10.28 -11.59 26.03
C LEU A 53 11.67 -11.19 25.51
N MET A 54 11.74 -10.43 24.42
CA MET A 54 13.00 -9.93 23.87
C MET A 54 13.67 -8.88 24.77
N GLY A 55 12.87 -7.99 25.37
CA GLY A 55 13.37 -6.97 26.29
C GLY A 55 14.02 -7.56 27.52
N GLN A 56 13.45 -8.64 28.09
CA GLN A 56 14.06 -9.37 29.18
C GLN A 56 15.42 -9.97 28.77
N TRP A 57 15.46 -10.71 27.67
CA TRP A 57 16.70 -11.30 27.16
C TRP A 57 17.80 -10.24 26.93
N LEU A 58 17.45 -9.16 26.21
CA LEU A 58 18.40 -8.09 25.93
C LEU A 58 18.89 -7.40 27.21
N SER A 59 18.01 -7.24 28.21
CA SER A 59 18.39 -6.64 29.50
C SER A 59 19.41 -7.49 30.23
N GLU A 60 19.19 -8.81 30.30
CA GLU A 60 20.09 -9.77 30.95
C GLU A 60 21.46 -9.85 30.22
N ARG A 61 21.45 -9.82 28.87
CA ARG A 61 22.66 -9.98 28.05
C ARG A 61 23.49 -8.69 27.94
N LEU A 62 22.84 -7.54 27.90
CA LEU A 62 23.49 -6.25 27.65
C LEU A 62 23.68 -5.41 28.92
N GLY A 63 23.16 -5.87 30.06
CA GLY A 63 23.39 -5.26 31.37
C GLY A 63 22.68 -3.92 31.61
N GLN A 64 21.74 -3.54 30.74
CA GLN A 64 20.92 -2.34 30.89
C GLN A 64 19.44 -2.69 30.64
N PRO A 65 18.49 -2.07 31.32
CA PRO A 65 17.07 -2.35 31.14
C PRO A 65 16.58 -2.00 29.73
N PHE A 66 15.85 -2.93 29.09
CA PHE A 66 15.07 -2.68 27.89
C PHE A 66 13.61 -2.48 28.30
N ILE A 67 13.17 -1.22 28.34
CA ILE A 67 11.87 -0.81 28.87
C ILE A 67 10.83 -0.83 27.74
N ILE A 68 9.79 -1.65 27.90
CA ILE A 68 8.70 -1.74 26.94
C ILE A 68 7.68 -0.63 27.19
N GLU A 69 7.43 0.18 26.16
CA GLU A 69 6.50 1.30 26.21
C GLU A 69 5.41 1.13 25.14
N ASN A 70 4.17 0.87 25.57
CA ASN A 70 3.02 0.72 24.68
C ASN A 70 2.50 2.09 24.25
N ARG A 71 2.48 2.35 22.92
CA ARG A 71 1.95 3.56 22.28
C ARG A 71 0.99 3.20 21.16
N PRO A 72 -0.22 2.70 21.48
CA PRO A 72 -1.22 2.36 20.49
C PRO A 72 -1.82 3.60 19.84
N GLY A 73 -2.50 3.41 18.69
CA GLY A 73 -3.28 4.42 18.02
C GLY A 73 -2.93 4.61 16.55
N ALA A 74 -3.90 5.04 15.75
CA ALA A 74 -3.81 5.23 14.30
C ALA A 74 -3.17 4.01 13.57
N GLY A 75 -3.64 2.78 13.85
CA GLY A 75 -3.06 1.57 13.26
C GLY A 75 -1.59 1.31 13.62
N GLY A 76 -1.07 1.94 14.68
CA GLY A 76 0.35 1.84 15.09
C GLY A 76 1.22 3.01 14.63
N ASN A 77 0.66 3.94 13.84
CA ASN A 77 1.43 5.07 13.31
C ASN A 77 1.93 6.02 14.40
N ILE A 78 1.19 6.20 15.52
CA ILE A 78 1.62 7.04 16.63
C ILE A 78 2.91 6.51 17.26
N GLY A 79 2.99 5.20 17.52
CA GLY A 79 4.20 4.57 18.08
C GLY A 79 5.36 4.61 17.08
N THR A 80 5.10 4.34 15.80
CA THR A 80 6.10 4.38 14.74
C THR A 80 6.69 5.77 14.55
N GLU A 81 5.85 6.82 14.50
CA GLU A 81 6.30 8.21 14.35
C GLU A 81 7.16 8.65 15.55
N ALA A 82 6.83 8.20 16.76
CA ALA A 82 7.63 8.50 17.95
C ALA A 82 9.07 7.97 17.85
N VAL A 83 9.28 6.80 17.20
CA VAL A 83 10.61 6.25 16.96
C VAL A 83 11.31 6.97 15.80
N VAL A 84 10.61 7.24 14.70
CA VAL A 84 11.16 7.99 13.56
C VAL A 84 11.73 9.35 14.00
N ARG A 85 11.07 10.01 14.95
CA ARG A 85 11.50 11.32 15.50
C ARG A 85 12.51 11.23 16.65
N ALA A 86 12.82 10.02 17.12
CA ALA A 86 13.79 9.84 18.20
C ALA A 86 15.23 10.05 17.71
N ALA A 87 16.15 10.29 18.67
CA ALA A 87 17.57 10.31 18.35
C ALA A 87 18.03 8.96 17.80
N ALA A 88 18.85 8.98 16.78
CA ALA A 88 19.40 7.77 16.15
C ALA A 88 20.62 7.23 16.92
N ASP A 89 20.49 7.05 18.21
CA ASP A 89 21.55 6.64 19.13
C ASP A 89 21.36 5.22 19.70
N GLY A 90 20.33 4.51 19.20
CA GLY A 90 20.01 3.15 19.61
C GLY A 90 19.20 3.03 20.91
N TYR A 91 18.90 4.14 21.62
CA TYR A 91 18.18 4.11 22.88
C TYR A 91 16.65 4.21 22.76
N THR A 92 16.14 4.34 21.55
CA THR A 92 14.72 4.22 21.26
C THR A 92 14.54 3.31 20.03
N LEU A 93 13.91 2.17 20.23
CA LEU A 93 13.73 1.13 19.25
C LEU A 93 12.23 0.93 18.97
N LEU A 94 11.88 0.36 17.85
CA LEU A 94 10.51 0.01 17.45
C LEU A 94 10.36 -1.49 17.36
N LEU A 95 9.35 -2.06 18.01
CA LEU A 95 8.92 -3.39 17.61
C LEU A 95 8.11 -3.28 16.32
N VAL A 96 8.63 -3.86 15.24
CA VAL A 96 8.08 -3.81 13.89
C VAL A 96 7.22 -5.03 13.64
N GLY A 97 6.14 -4.86 12.88
CA GLY A 97 5.29 -5.95 12.43
C GLY A 97 4.56 -5.61 11.13
N ALA A 98 3.81 -6.55 10.60
CA ALA A 98 3.11 -6.40 9.33
C ALA A 98 2.25 -5.12 9.19
N PRO A 99 1.54 -4.61 10.22
CA PRO A 99 0.82 -3.34 10.13
C PRO A 99 1.68 -2.13 9.71
N ASN A 100 2.97 -2.10 10.07
CA ASN A 100 3.85 -1.00 9.66
C ASN A 100 4.03 -0.90 8.14
N VAL A 101 4.11 -2.04 7.45
CA VAL A 101 4.26 -2.10 5.98
C VAL A 101 2.93 -1.89 5.27
N MET A 102 1.83 -2.36 5.84
CA MET A 102 0.47 -2.16 5.33
C MET A 102 0.05 -0.69 5.38
N ASN A 103 0.41 0.01 6.45
CA ASN A 103 0.09 1.41 6.66
C ASN A 103 0.72 2.34 5.62
N VAL A 104 1.80 1.93 4.96
CA VAL A 104 2.39 2.68 3.84
C VAL A 104 1.38 2.89 2.70
N THR A 105 0.46 1.94 2.52
CA THR A 105 -0.58 2.00 1.48
C THR A 105 -1.94 2.45 2.04
N LEU A 106 -2.29 2.03 3.27
CA LEU A 106 -3.58 2.33 3.90
C LEU A 106 -3.74 3.78 4.33
N TYR A 107 -2.64 4.44 4.76
CA TYR A 107 -2.70 5.80 5.27
C TYR A 107 -2.14 6.79 4.25
N GLU A 108 -2.98 7.66 3.76
CA GLU A 108 -2.64 8.64 2.72
C GLU A 108 -1.64 9.71 3.16
N LYS A 109 -1.65 10.07 4.44
CA LYS A 109 -0.78 11.10 5.01
C LYS A 109 -0.05 10.56 6.23
N LEU A 110 1.13 10.01 6.00
CA LEU A 110 2.08 9.74 7.06
C LEU A 110 3.14 10.85 7.09
N ASN A 111 3.46 11.34 8.30
CA ASN A 111 4.55 12.32 8.48
C ASN A 111 5.95 11.68 8.35
N PHE A 112 6.02 10.42 7.93
CA PHE A 112 7.23 9.64 7.75
C PHE A 112 7.08 8.65 6.58
N VAL A 113 8.19 8.14 6.08
CA VAL A 113 8.24 7.05 5.10
C VAL A 113 8.89 5.86 5.76
N PHE A 114 8.11 4.84 6.13
CA PHE A 114 8.56 3.72 6.97
C PHE A 114 9.84 3.06 6.43
N LEU A 115 9.87 2.69 5.15
CA LEU A 115 11.04 2.06 4.50
C LEU A 115 12.30 2.93 4.46
N ARG A 116 12.14 4.25 4.50
CA ARG A 116 13.25 5.21 4.49
C ARG A 116 13.73 5.55 5.89
N ASP A 117 12.79 5.69 6.83
CA ASP A 117 13.05 6.35 8.11
C ASP A 117 13.31 5.36 9.27
N ILE A 118 13.04 4.06 9.05
CA ILE A 118 13.35 2.98 9.99
C ILE A 118 14.41 2.05 9.39
N ALA A 119 15.48 1.80 10.15
CA ALA A 119 16.48 0.80 9.85
C ALA A 119 16.02 -0.57 10.40
N PRO A 120 16.01 -1.65 9.60
CA PRO A 120 15.81 -3.00 10.11
C PRO A 120 16.97 -3.40 11.02
N VAL A 121 16.68 -4.03 12.15
CA VAL A 121 17.67 -4.55 13.10
C VAL A 121 17.71 -6.07 13.06
N ALA A 122 16.60 -6.73 13.33
CA ALA A 122 16.49 -8.20 13.30
C ALA A 122 15.03 -8.63 13.14
N GLY A 123 14.80 -9.74 12.42
CA GLY A 123 13.59 -10.54 12.57
C GLY A 123 13.60 -11.25 13.91
N ILE A 124 12.43 -11.50 14.48
CA ILE A 124 12.30 -12.23 15.73
C ILE A 124 11.50 -13.51 15.51
N ILE A 125 10.28 -13.39 15.01
CA ILE A 125 9.36 -14.51 14.88
C ILE A 125 8.44 -14.30 13.67
N ARG A 126 8.10 -15.39 13.00
CA ARG A 126 7.00 -15.49 12.03
C ARG A 126 6.00 -16.51 12.55
N GLY A 127 4.72 -16.18 12.50
CA GLY A 127 3.66 -17.06 12.97
C GLY A 127 2.43 -17.01 12.07
N PRO A 128 1.65 -18.10 12.00
CA PRO A 128 0.43 -18.12 11.21
C PRO A 128 -0.68 -17.31 11.87
N ASN A 129 -1.59 -16.83 11.04
CA ASN A 129 -2.97 -16.73 11.44
C ASN A 129 -3.65 -18.09 11.19
N VAL A 130 -4.83 -18.27 11.72
CA VAL A 130 -5.67 -19.44 11.46
C VAL A 130 -7.05 -18.95 11.02
N THR A 131 -7.53 -19.49 9.91
CA THR A 131 -8.90 -19.26 9.47
C THR A 131 -9.83 -20.05 10.37
N VAL A 132 -10.61 -19.34 11.17
CA VAL A 132 -11.56 -19.94 12.12
C VAL A 132 -12.99 -19.56 11.76
N LEU A 133 -13.87 -20.54 11.89
CA LEU A 133 -15.30 -20.38 11.65
C LEU A 133 -16.09 -20.51 12.95
N ASN A 134 -17.28 -19.90 12.98
CA ASN A 134 -18.29 -20.27 13.95
C ASN A 134 -18.63 -21.76 13.78
N PRO A 135 -18.65 -22.58 14.85
CA PRO A 135 -18.87 -24.03 14.75
C PRO A 135 -20.22 -24.43 14.13
N LEU A 136 -21.22 -23.55 14.16
CA LEU A 136 -22.54 -23.80 13.57
C LEU A 136 -22.58 -23.59 12.06
N LEU A 137 -21.54 -23.00 11.48
CA LEU A 137 -21.43 -22.86 10.03
C LEU A 137 -21.21 -24.23 9.38
N GLN A 138 -21.94 -24.50 8.29
CA GLN A 138 -21.92 -25.82 7.64
C GLN A 138 -20.56 -26.22 7.05
N PRO A 139 -19.81 -25.33 6.33
CA PRO A 139 -18.52 -25.68 5.75
C PRO A 139 -17.51 -26.13 6.81
N LYS A 140 -16.80 -27.23 6.52
CA LYS A 140 -15.77 -27.79 7.42
C LYS A 140 -14.41 -27.92 6.74
N THR A 141 -14.32 -27.64 5.44
CA THR A 141 -13.09 -27.63 4.66
C THR A 141 -12.94 -26.30 3.90
N VAL A 142 -11.73 -25.98 3.44
CA VAL A 142 -11.48 -24.76 2.67
C VAL A 142 -12.28 -24.75 1.36
N PRO A 143 -12.33 -25.84 0.55
CA PRO A 143 -13.17 -25.86 -0.64
C PRO A 143 -14.66 -25.63 -0.35
N ASP A 144 -15.23 -26.32 0.66
CA ASP A 144 -16.63 -26.13 1.04
C ASP A 144 -16.92 -24.68 1.45
N PHE A 145 -15.97 -24.05 2.15
CA PHE A 145 -16.12 -22.65 2.56
C PHE A 145 -16.08 -21.70 1.35
N ILE A 146 -15.21 -21.95 0.39
CA ILE A 146 -15.15 -21.18 -0.86
C ILE A 146 -16.48 -21.29 -1.62
N ASP A 147 -17.00 -22.48 -1.78
CA ASP A 147 -18.26 -22.71 -2.50
C ASP A 147 -19.44 -22.07 -1.75
N TYR A 148 -19.48 -22.22 -0.43
CA TYR A 148 -20.49 -21.56 0.40
C TYR A 148 -20.43 -20.04 0.28
N ALA A 149 -19.24 -19.44 0.35
CA ALA A 149 -19.07 -18.00 0.26
C ALA A 149 -19.41 -17.47 -1.14
N LYS A 150 -19.08 -18.22 -2.22
CA LYS A 150 -19.50 -17.89 -3.60
C LYS A 150 -21.02 -17.95 -3.79
N ALA A 151 -21.67 -18.92 -3.16
CA ALA A 151 -23.14 -19.03 -3.19
C ALA A 151 -23.85 -17.95 -2.33
N ASN A 152 -23.12 -17.32 -1.40
CA ASN A 152 -23.65 -16.32 -0.48
C ASN A 152 -22.83 -15.02 -0.51
N PRO A 153 -22.69 -14.34 -1.68
CA PRO A 153 -21.86 -13.15 -1.79
C PRO A 153 -22.31 -12.08 -0.79
N ARG A 154 -21.33 -11.52 -0.03
CA ARG A 154 -21.51 -10.50 1.01
C ARG A 154 -22.42 -10.86 2.20
N LYS A 155 -22.95 -12.09 2.25
CA LYS A 155 -23.72 -12.56 3.41
C LYS A 155 -22.81 -13.11 4.51
N VAL A 156 -21.63 -13.64 4.14
CA VAL A 156 -20.60 -14.07 5.09
C VAL A 156 -19.92 -12.83 5.67
N LYS A 157 -20.05 -12.64 6.97
CA LYS A 157 -19.38 -11.54 7.70
C LYS A 157 -18.01 -12.02 8.18
N MET A 158 -16.97 -11.34 7.76
CA MET A 158 -15.58 -11.57 8.14
C MET A 158 -15.16 -10.59 9.23
N ALA A 159 -14.82 -11.08 10.41
CA ALA A 159 -14.32 -10.26 11.51
C ALA A 159 -12.82 -9.99 11.39
N SER A 160 -12.37 -8.84 11.87
CA SER A 160 -10.94 -8.53 12.07
C SER A 160 -10.69 -7.74 13.35
N SER A 161 -9.42 -7.65 13.76
CA SER A 161 -9.00 -6.82 14.91
C SER A 161 -8.97 -5.32 14.58
N GLY A 162 -9.45 -4.93 13.40
CA GLY A 162 -9.49 -3.55 12.90
C GLY A 162 -8.91 -3.44 11.49
N ASN A 163 -9.18 -2.31 10.83
CA ASN A 163 -8.65 -2.04 9.51
C ASN A 163 -7.11 -2.03 9.53
N GLY A 164 -6.49 -2.67 8.53
CA GLY A 164 -5.03 -2.82 8.45
C GLY A 164 -4.41 -3.80 9.44
N SER A 165 -5.22 -4.56 10.19
CA SER A 165 -4.72 -5.68 10.98
C SER A 165 -4.41 -6.88 10.10
N THR A 166 -3.52 -7.78 10.57
CA THR A 166 -3.22 -9.02 9.83
C THR A 166 -4.45 -9.90 9.59
N PRO A 167 -5.41 -10.04 10.52
CA PRO A 167 -6.69 -10.69 10.23
C PRO A 167 -7.49 -10.06 9.09
N HIS A 168 -7.47 -8.74 8.96
CA HIS A 168 -8.16 -8.04 7.87
C HIS A 168 -7.54 -8.39 6.51
N VAL A 169 -6.25 -8.08 6.34
CA VAL A 169 -5.59 -8.24 5.04
C VAL A 169 -5.40 -9.70 4.62
N ALA A 170 -5.32 -10.63 5.59
CA ALA A 170 -5.33 -12.07 5.29
C ALA A 170 -6.68 -12.49 4.66
N GLY A 171 -7.78 -11.96 5.17
CA GLY A 171 -9.09 -12.18 4.59
C GLY A 171 -9.25 -11.54 3.22
N GLU A 172 -8.73 -10.32 3.01
CA GLU A 172 -8.76 -9.65 1.70
C GLU A 172 -7.90 -10.39 0.66
N LEU A 173 -6.72 -10.89 1.05
CA LEU A 173 -5.92 -11.76 0.19
C LEU A 173 -6.70 -13.03 -0.21
N PHE A 174 -7.42 -13.64 0.75
CA PHE A 174 -8.25 -14.81 0.47
C PHE A 174 -9.36 -14.47 -0.53
N GLN A 175 -10.07 -13.37 -0.34
CA GLN A 175 -11.10 -12.89 -1.26
C GLN A 175 -10.53 -12.66 -2.67
N MET A 176 -9.40 -11.97 -2.77
CA MET A 176 -8.73 -11.67 -4.04
C MET A 176 -8.33 -12.94 -4.80
N MET A 177 -7.78 -13.95 -4.10
CA MET A 177 -7.28 -15.17 -4.74
C MET A 177 -8.38 -16.18 -5.09
N THR A 178 -9.49 -16.19 -4.33
CA THR A 178 -10.58 -17.16 -4.51
C THR A 178 -11.77 -16.61 -5.28
N GLY A 179 -11.88 -15.28 -5.41
CA GLY A 179 -13.03 -14.61 -6.00
C GLY A 179 -14.29 -14.67 -5.13
N VAL A 180 -14.19 -15.01 -3.83
CA VAL A 180 -15.29 -14.88 -2.88
C VAL A 180 -15.49 -13.41 -2.48
N SER A 181 -16.70 -13.06 -2.07
CA SER A 181 -17.03 -11.73 -1.56
C SER A 181 -17.65 -11.84 -0.17
N MET A 182 -16.92 -11.37 0.86
CA MET A 182 -17.35 -11.35 2.25
C MET A 182 -17.58 -9.90 2.71
N PHE A 183 -18.39 -9.71 3.74
CA PHE A 183 -18.61 -8.41 4.35
C PHE A 183 -17.67 -8.23 5.54
N HIS A 184 -16.70 -7.32 5.44
CA HIS A 184 -15.74 -7.06 6.49
C HIS A 184 -16.37 -6.28 7.67
N VAL A 185 -16.15 -6.77 8.89
CA VAL A 185 -16.56 -6.16 10.18
C VAL A 185 -15.31 -5.91 11.02
N ALA A 186 -14.91 -4.66 11.13
CA ALA A 186 -13.74 -4.24 11.90
C ALA A 186 -14.06 -4.05 13.38
N TYR A 187 -13.31 -4.70 14.27
CA TYR A 187 -13.42 -4.58 15.73
C TYR A 187 -12.24 -3.81 16.32
N ARG A 188 -12.38 -3.38 17.58
CA ARG A 188 -11.28 -2.73 18.33
C ARG A 188 -10.42 -3.78 19.06
N GLY A 189 -9.82 -4.71 18.30
CA GLY A 189 -8.97 -5.78 18.79
C GLY A 189 -9.57 -7.17 18.60
N ALA A 190 -8.78 -8.22 18.91
CA ALA A 190 -9.16 -9.62 18.68
C ALA A 190 -10.26 -10.11 19.63
N ALA A 191 -10.24 -9.71 20.91
CA ALA A 191 -11.17 -10.23 21.91
C ALA A 191 -12.66 -9.99 21.57
N PRO A 192 -13.12 -8.76 21.26
CA PRO A 192 -14.51 -8.54 20.87
C PRO A 192 -14.87 -9.23 19.54
N ALA A 193 -13.93 -9.33 18.59
CA ALA A 193 -14.14 -10.05 17.32
C ALA A 193 -14.38 -11.55 17.55
N LEU A 194 -13.57 -12.18 18.40
CA LEU A 194 -13.71 -13.59 18.77
C LEU A 194 -15.00 -13.86 19.56
N THR A 195 -15.41 -12.95 20.43
CA THR A 195 -16.69 -13.06 21.14
C THR A 195 -17.87 -13.11 20.17
N ASP A 196 -17.89 -12.20 19.19
CA ASP A 196 -18.96 -12.15 18.19
C ASP A 196 -18.88 -13.32 17.18
N LEU A 197 -17.68 -13.84 16.91
CA LEU A 197 -17.50 -15.04 16.12
C LEU A 197 -18.06 -16.28 16.84
N ILE A 198 -17.75 -16.43 18.13
CA ILE A 198 -18.27 -17.55 18.95
C ILE A 198 -19.79 -17.49 19.06
N SER A 199 -20.37 -16.30 19.22
CA SER A 199 -21.82 -16.11 19.32
C SER A 199 -22.55 -16.18 17.94
N GLY A 200 -21.81 -16.25 16.83
CA GLY A 200 -22.39 -16.35 15.48
C GLY A 200 -22.83 -15.02 14.84
N GLN A 201 -22.52 -13.87 15.47
CA GLN A 201 -22.80 -12.55 14.87
C GLN A 201 -21.98 -12.30 13.60
N VAL A 202 -20.79 -12.91 13.53
CA VAL A 202 -19.92 -13.00 12.36
C VAL A 202 -19.56 -14.46 12.11
N GLN A 203 -19.16 -14.82 10.89
CA GLN A 203 -19.04 -16.22 10.46
C GLN A 203 -17.63 -16.72 10.37
N VAL A 204 -16.66 -15.85 10.05
CA VAL A 204 -15.25 -16.20 9.80
C VAL A 204 -14.32 -15.12 10.34
N MET A 205 -13.13 -15.54 10.77
CA MET A 205 -12.02 -14.65 11.09
C MET A 205 -10.70 -15.34 10.70
N PHE A 206 -9.75 -14.57 10.15
CA PHE A 206 -8.36 -14.99 9.94
C PHE A 206 -7.56 -14.60 11.19
N ALA A 207 -7.86 -15.25 12.31
CA ALA A 207 -7.41 -14.86 13.65
C ALA A 207 -5.91 -15.15 13.85
N THR A 208 -5.21 -14.34 14.65
CA THR A 208 -3.85 -14.70 15.08
C THR A 208 -3.92 -15.97 15.95
N LEU A 209 -2.98 -16.89 15.75
CA LEU A 209 -3.01 -18.17 16.45
C LEU A 209 -2.98 -18.00 17.98
N PRO A 210 -2.14 -17.13 18.57
CA PRO A 210 -2.13 -16.92 20.02
C PRO A 210 -3.48 -16.47 20.60
N SER A 211 -4.25 -15.68 19.85
CA SER A 211 -5.55 -15.18 20.34
C SER A 211 -6.68 -16.21 20.25
N SER A 212 -6.54 -17.23 19.41
CA SER A 212 -7.63 -18.17 19.08
C SER A 212 -7.39 -19.59 19.54
N ILE A 213 -6.15 -19.99 19.85
CA ILE A 213 -5.78 -21.38 20.12
C ILE A 213 -6.57 -22.01 21.28
N GLU A 214 -6.81 -21.28 22.35
CA GLU A 214 -7.58 -21.79 23.49
C GLU A 214 -9.07 -21.98 23.15
N HIS A 215 -9.63 -21.12 22.30
CA HIS A 215 -10.99 -21.28 21.82
C HIS A 215 -11.13 -22.46 20.86
N ILE A 216 -10.09 -22.73 20.06
CA ILE A 216 -10.02 -23.90 19.19
C ILE A 216 -9.96 -25.18 20.03
N ARG A 217 -9.03 -25.25 21.01
CA ARG A 217 -8.89 -26.39 21.91
C ARG A 217 -10.15 -26.68 22.72
N ALA A 218 -10.88 -25.63 23.10
CA ALA A 218 -12.15 -25.74 23.79
C ALA A 218 -13.35 -26.06 22.88
N GLY A 219 -13.13 -26.25 21.54
CA GLY A 219 -14.19 -26.54 20.58
C GLY A 219 -15.17 -25.38 20.32
N LYS A 220 -14.86 -24.17 20.80
CA LYS A 220 -15.67 -22.97 20.61
C LYS A 220 -15.50 -22.34 19.23
N LEU A 221 -14.45 -22.67 18.51
CA LEU A 221 -14.16 -22.24 17.15
C LEU A 221 -13.74 -23.47 16.33
N TRP A 222 -14.15 -23.49 15.07
CA TRP A 222 -13.73 -24.49 14.10
C TRP A 222 -12.53 -24.00 13.31
N PRO A 223 -11.33 -24.60 13.46
CA PRO A 223 -10.16 -24.24 12.67
C PRO A 223 -10.29 -24.84 11.28
N LEU A 224 -10.21 -24.00 10.24
CA LEU A 224 -10.36 -24.43 8.85
C LEU A 224 -9.01 -24.70 8.20
N ALA A 225 -8.09 -23.75 8.31
CA ALA A 225 -6.72 -23.84 7.77
C ALA A 225 -5.81 -22.79 8.43
N VAL A 226 -4.50 -23.06 8.47
CA VAL A 226 -3.51 -22.04 8.83
C VAL A 226 -3.11 -21.23 7.61
N THR A 227 -2.74 -19.97 7.81
CA THR A 227 -2.45 -19.02 6.72
C THR A 227 -0.98 -18.98 6.31
N SER A 228 -0.11 -19.75 6.99
CA SER A 228 1.31 -19.91 6.66
C SER A 228 1.49 -20.85 5.48
N ALA A 229 2.67 -20.77 4.82
CA ALA A 229 3.04 -21.68 3.74
C ALA A 229 3.24 -23.14 4.21
N THR A 230 3.48 -23.34 5.52
CA THR A 230 3.63 -24.66 6.14
C THR A 230 2.66 -24.82 7.29
N ARG A 231 2.29 -26.07 7.62
CA ARG A 231 1.42 -26.37 8.76
C ARG A 231 2.05 -25.91 10.08
N SER A 232 1.20 -25.57 11.05
CA SER A 232 1.64 -25.15 12.38
C SER A 232 1.90 -26.37 13.28
N GLU A 233 3.01 -26.35 14.03
CA GLU A 233 3.30 -27.39 15.02
C GLU A 233 2.24 -27.45 16.15
N LEU A 234 1.57 -26.33 16.45
CA LEU A 234 0.48 -26.28 17.43
C LEU A 234 -0.85 -26.87 16.91
N LEU A 235 -1.00 -26.97 15.59
CA LEU A 235 -2.19 -27.48 14.90
C LEU A 235 -1.77 -28.38 13.74
N PRO A 236 -1.07 -29.51 14.00
CA PRO A 236 -0.44 -30.33 12.94
C PRO A 236 -1.48 -30.96 11.99
N ASP A 237 -2.68 -31.22 12.48
CA ASP A 237 -3.78 -31.81 11.71
C ASP A 237 -4.52 -30.78 10.83
N ILE A 238 -4.31 -29.48 11.07
CA ILE A 238 -4.97 -28.44 10.32
C ILE A 238 -4.14 -28.11 9.07
N PRO A 239 -4.74 -28.16 7.86
CA PRO A 239 -4.04 -27.89 6.61
C PRO A 239 -3.66 -26.41 6.49
N THR A 240 -2.83 -26.09 5.49
CA THR A 240 -2.59 -24.70 5.08
C THR A 240 -3.65 -24.26 4.07
N VAL A 241 -3.90 -22.96 3.97
CA VAL A 241 -4.75 -22.42 2.89
C VAL A 241 -4.08 -22.67 1.53
N ASP A 242 -2.74 -22.64 1.44
CA ASP A 242 -1.96 -22.90 0.21
C ASP A 242 -2.21 -24.29 -0.38
N GLU A 243 -2.53 -25.30 0.45
CA GLU A 243 -2.85 -26.65 -0.04
C GLU A 243 -4.07 -26.63 -1.01
N PHE A 244 -4.95 -25.64 -0.91
CA PHE A 244 -6.17 -25.48 -1.71
C PHE A 244 -6.15 -24.23 -2.61
N VAL A 245 -5.46 -23.17 -2.18
CA VAL A 245 -5.38 -21.88 -2.87
C VAL A 245 -3.88 -21.58 -3.06
N ARG A 246 -3.32 -22.08 -4.15
CA ARG A 246 -1.88 -22.04 -4.43
C ARG A 246 -1.31 -20.62 -4.43
N GLY A 247 -0.22 -20.43 -3.70
CA GLY A 247 0.44 -19.14 -3.51
C GLY A 247 -0.14 -18.28 -2.40
N TYR A 248 -1.17 -18.77 -1.68
CA TYR A 248 -1.69 -18.05 -0.52
C TYR A 248 -0.73 -18.15 0.67
N GLU A 249 -0.29 -17.01 1.15
CA GLU A 249 0.53 -16.87 2.36
C GLU A 249 0.23 -15.55 3.06
N ALA A 250 -0.22 -15.59 4.31
CA ALA A 250 -0.58 -14.44 5.13
C ALA A 250 -0.11 -14.62 6.58
N SER A 251 1.18 -14.92 6.75
CA SER A 251 1.79 -15.01 8.08
C SER A 251 1.93 -13.65 8.73
N ASN A 252 1.79 -13.63 10.04
CA ASN A 252 2.20 -12.51 10.85
C ASN A 252 3.70 -12.63 11.20
N TRP A 253 4.39 -11.52 11.31
CA TRP A 253 5.81 -11.50 11.66
C TRP A 253 6.13 -10.28 12.52
N PHE A 254 7.15 -10.44 13.36
CA PHE A 254 7.65 -9.39 14.24
C PHE A 254 9.16 -9.32 14.21
N GLY A 255 9.68 -8.12 14.40
CA GLY A 255 11.10 -7.85 14.46
C GLY A 255 11.39 -6.53 15.15
N LEU A 256 12.66 -6.19 15.25
CA LEU A 256 13.13 -4.96 15.84
C LEU A 256 13.64 -4.01 14.76
N GLY A 257 13.27 -2.73 14.88
CA GLY A 257 13.76 -1.62 14.05
C GLY A 257 14.30 -0.49 14.91
N ALA A 258 15.07 0.38 14.27
CA ALA A 258 15.66 1.57 14.90
C ALA A 258 15.50 2.78 13.97
N PRO A 259 15.67 4.04 14.45
CA PRO A 259 15.78 5.20 13.57
C PRO A 259 16.85 5.01 12.50
N LYS A 260 16.61 5.46 11.27
CA LYS A 260 17.44 5.16 10.08
C LYS A 260 18.94 5.45 10.24
N ALA A 261 19.28 6.52 10.94
CA ALA A 261 20.68 6.93 11.13
C ALA A 261 21.38 6.29 12.35
N THR A 262 20.76 5.27 12.96
CA THR A 262 21.38 4.52 14.07
C THR A 262 22.70 3.89 13.61
N PRO A 263 23.82 4.04 14.35
CA PRO A 263 25.11 3.50 13.98
C PRO A 263 25.06 1.98 13.69
N ALA A 264 25.74 1.57 12.61
CA ALA A 264 25.75 0.18 12.16
C ALA A 264 26.23 -0.80 13.26
N GLU A 265 27.24 -0.41 14.03
CA GLU A 265 27.77 -1.18 15.16
C GLU A 265 26.71 -1.49 16.23
N ILE A 266 25.77 -0.55 16.47
CA ILE A 266 24.65 -0.75 17.41
C ILE A 266 23.63 -1.72 16.79
N VAL A 267 23.30 -1.54 15.51
CA VAL A 267 22.38 -2.42 14.78
C VAL A 267 22.92 -3.84 14.75
N GLU A 268 24.19 -4.04 14.42
CA GLU A 268 24.85 -5.35 14.39
C GLU A 268 24.90 -6.01 15.77
N LYS A 269 25.20 -5.22 16.82
CA LYS A 269 25.21 -5.73 18.20
C LYS A 269 23.84 -6.23 18.63
N LEU A 270 22.79 -5.44 18.38
CA LEU A 270 21.42 -5.84 18.68
C LEU A 270 20.99 -7.06 17.86
N ASN A 271 21.31 -7.11 16.55
CA ASN A 271 21.03 -8.25 15.69
C ASN A 271 21.69 -9.52 16.23
N LYS A 272 22.97 -9.46 16.59
CA LYS A 272 23.71 -10.60 17.14
C LYS A 272 23.05 -11.14 18.43
N GLU A 273 22.67 -10.27 19.36
CA GLU A 273 22.04 -10.70 20.60
C GLU A 273 20.63 -11.27 20.38
N ILE A 274 19.86 -10.70 19.44
CA ILE A 274 18.55 -11.26 19.05
C ILE A 274 18.73 -12.64 18.40
N ASN A 275 19.64 -12.80 17.45
CA ASN A 275 19.90 -14.12 16.85
C ASN A 275 20.38 -15.15 17.91
N ALA A 276 21.19 -14.72 18.89
CA ALA A 276 21.58 -15.57 20.01
C ALA A 276 20.37 -16.00 20.86
N SER A 277 19.40 -15.10 21.07
CA SER A 277 18.15 -15.42 21.76
C SER A 277 17.34 -16.48 21.01
N LEU A 278 17.28 -16.38 19.68
CA LEU A 278 16.55 -17.30 18.82
C LEU A 278 17.20 -18.68 18.73
N ALA A 279 18.47 -18.81 19.14
CA ALA A 279 19.17 -20.09 19.29
C ALA A 279 18.99 -20.71 20.69
N ASP A 280 18.55 -19.93 21.69
CA ASP A 280 18.34 -20.42 23.06
C ASP A 280 17.13 -21.38 23.14
N PRO A 281 17.29 -22.61 23.67
CA PRO A 281 16.20 -23.60 23.69
C PRO A 281 14.97 -23.16 24.48
N LYS A 282 15.15 -22.41 25.59
CA LYS A 282 14.03 -21.96 26.42
C LYS A 282 13.23 -20.89 25.70
N LEU A 283 13.92 -19.94 25.05
CA LEU A 283 13.25 -18.90 24.29
C LEU A 283 12.55 -19.44 23.06
N ARG A 284 13.19 -20.39 22.34
CA ARG A 284 12.57 -21.09 21.22
C ARG A 284 11.29 -21.81 21.61
N ALA A 285 11.29 -22.51 22.75
CA ALA A 285 10.09 -23.16 23.27
C ALA A 285 8.98 -22.12 23.54
N ARG A 286 9.32 -20.98 24.15
CA ARG A 286 8.33 -19.91 24.40
C ARG A 286 7.78 -19.30 23.11
N LEU A 287 8.63 -19.13 22.07
CA LEU A 287 8.18 -18.65 20.77
C LEU A 287 7.30 -19.70 20.04
N ALA A 288 7.65 -20.98 20.17
CA ALA A 288 6.83 -22.09 19.68
C ALA A 288 5.45 -22.15 20.37
N ASP A 289 5.41 -21.97 21.72
CA ASP A 289 4.15 -21.86 22.49
C ASP A 289 3.24 -20.71 21.98
N LEU A 290 3.84 -19.67 21.38
CA LEU A 290 3.13 -18.58 20.73
C LEU A 290 2.80 -18.88 19.25
N GLY A 291 3.06 -20.10 18.78
CA GLY A 291 2.73 -20.57 17.44
C GLY A 291 3.64 -20.05 16.33
N GLY A 292 4.82 -19.57 16.67
CA GLY A 292 5.71 -18.99 15.66
C GLY A 292 7.06 -19.68 15.54
N THR A 293 7.67 -19.52 14.37
CA THR A 293 9.03 -19.96 14.05
C THR A 293 10.01 -18.79 14.12
N PRO A 294 11.23 -19.00 14.65
CA PRO A 294 12.26 -17.97 14.70
C PRO A 294 12.63 -17.43 13.30
N LEU A 295 12.80 -16.11 13.20
CA LEU A 295 13.30 -15.43 12.01
C LEU A 295 14.78 -15.06 12.19
N VAL A 296 15.65 -16.06 12.14
CA VAL A 296 17.10 -15.88 12.23
C VAL A 296 17.62 -15.26 10.92
N GLY A 297 18.44 -14.21 11.02
CA GLY A 297 19.01 -13.58 9.84
C GLY A 297 19.74 -12.26 10.13
N SER A 298 20.35 -11.71 9.09
CA SER A 298 21.00 -10.40 9.14
C SER A 298 19.98 -9.24 9.14
N PRO A 299 20.40 -8.01 9.45
CA PRO A 299 19.56 -6.83 9.25
C PRO A 299 19.10 -6.68 7.80
N ALA A 300 19.93 -7.08 6.83
CA ALA A 300 19.60 -7.04 5.41
C ALA A 300 18.49 -8.05 5.04
N ASP A 301 18.53 -9.27 5.58
CA ASP A 301 17.49 -10.29 5.37
C ASP A 301 16.14 -9.81 5.91
N PHE A 302 16.15 -9.19 7.09
CA PHE A 302 14.94 -8.61 7.65
C PHE A 302 14.45 -7.40 6.83
N GLY A 303 15.37 -6.58 6.31
CA GLY A 303 15.05 -5.49 5.40
C GLY A 303 14.41 -5.97 4.09
N LYS A 304 14.90 -7.09 3.54
CA LYS A 304 14.33 -7.74 2.35
C LYS A 304 12.90 -8.23 2.62
N LEU A 305 12.68 -8.91 3.74
CA LEU A 305 11.33 -9.34 4.17
C LEU A 305 10.37 -8.13 4.27
N ILE A 306 10.79 -7.03 4.92
CA ILE A 306 10.00 -5.80 5.03
C ILE A 306 9.61 -5.25 3.65
N ALA A 307 10.55 -5.23 2.69
CA ALA A 307 10.30 -4.72 1.34
C ALA A 307 9.32 -5.62 0.56
N GLU A 308 9.53 -6.93 0.59
CA GLU A 308 8.66 -7.92 -0.07
C GLU A 308 7.23 -7.88 0.49
N GLU A 309 7.08 -7.84 1.81
CA GLU A 309 5.79 -7.72 2.47
C GLU A 309 5.10 -6.38 2.17
N THR A 310 5.87 -5.28 2.04
CA THR A 310 5.30 -3.98 1.65
C THR A 310 4.65 -4.05 0.27
N GLU A 311 5.34 -4.63 -0.71
CA GLU A 311 4.81 -4.75 -2.08
C GLU A 311 3.61 -5.71 -2.14
N LYS A 312 3.71 -6.87 -1.50
CA LYS A 312 2.62 -7.85 -1.41
C LYS A 312 1.33 -7.22 -0.86
N TRP A 313 1.41 -6.57 0.30
CA TRP A 313 0.24 -5.97 0.93
C TRP A 313 -0.28 -4.73 0.21
N ALA A 314 0.60 -4.00 -0.48
CA ALA A 314 0.16 -2.91 -1.35
C ALA A 314 -0.74 -3.40 -2.49
N GLN A 315 -0.44 -4.56 -3.08
CA GLN A 315 -1.28 -5.17 -4.12
C GLN A 315 -2.65 -5.58 -3.58
N VAL A 316 -2.69 -6.22 -2.40
CA VAL A 316 -3.94 -6.66 -1.76
C VAL A 316 -4.83 -5.46 -1.40
N ILE A 317 -4.26 -4.42 -0.78
CA ILE A 317 -5.00 -3.22 -0.36
C ILE A 317 -5.52 -2.44 -1.58
N ARG A 318 -4.75 -2.37 -2.68
CA ARG A 318 -5.24 -1.76 -3.93
C ARG A 318 -6.40 -2.54 -4.54
N ALA A 319 -6.37 -3.87 -4.46
CA ALA A 319 -7.47 -4.71 -4.94
C ALA A 319 -8.76 -4.48 -4.13
N GLU A 320 -8.68 -4.37 -2.80
CA GLU A 320 -9.80 -4.01 -1.93
C GLU A 320 -10.41 -2.65 -2.31
N CYS A 321 -9.57 -1.63 -2.53
CA CYS A 321 -10.04 -0.31 -2.98
C CYS A 321 -10.76 -0.37 -4.33
N ILE A 322 -10.30 -1.24 -5.25
CA ILE A 322 -10.96 -1.44 -6.55
C ILE A 322 -12.35 -2.05 -6.35
N ASP A 323 -12.49 -3.05 -5.50
CA ASP A 323 -13.78 -3.70 -5.22
C ASP A 323 -14.78 -2.73 -4.59
N GLU A 324 -14.33 -1.91 -3.63
CA GLU A 324 -15.15 -0.85 -3.03
C GLU A 324 -15.63 0.16 -4.08
N LEU A 325 -14.73 0.59 -4.97
CA LEU A 325 -15.08 1.55 -6.03
C LEU A 325 -16.06 0.96 -7.06
N LEU A 326 -15.89 -0.31 -7.43
CA LEU A 326 -16.84 -1.00 -8.33
C LEU A 326 -18.23 -1.08 -7.70
N GLU A 327 -18.29 -1.40 -6.41
CA GLU A 327 -19.56 -1.44 -5.66
C GLU A 327 -20.23 -0.06 -5.59
N LEU A 328 -19.49 1.00 -5.24
CA LEU A 328 -20.02 2.36 -5.21
C LEU A 328 -20.52 2.82 -6.58
N ALA A 329 -19.90 2.34 -7.65
CA ALA A 329 -20.35 2.58 -9.02
C ALA A 329 -21.59 1.75 -9.38
N GLY A 330 -21.94 0.70 -8.62
CA GLY A 330 -22.93 -0.29 -8.98
C GLY A 330 -22.54 -1.07 -10.23
N ALA A 331 -21.23 -1.21 -10.48
CA ALA A 331 -20.67 -1.95 -11.60
C ALA A 331 -20.54 -3.44 -11.23
N ASP A 332 -20.51 -4.32 -12.24
CA ASP A 332 -20.18 -5.71 -12.02
C ASP A 332 -18.69 -5.89 -11.65
N ASN A 333 -18.36 -6.98 -11.00
CA ASN A 333 -16.98 -7.31 -10.65
C ASN A 333 -16.29 -8.17 -11.72
N SER A 334 -16.61 -7.92 -13.00
CA SER A 334 -16.01 -8.62 -14.13
C SER A 334 -14.54 -8.19 -14.34
N PRO A 335 -13.69 -9.04 -14.94
CA PRO A 335 -12.32 -8.66 -15.30
C PRO A 335 -12.25 -7.39 -16.15
N ARG A 336 -13.26 -7.14 -16.98
CA ARG A 336 -13.37 -5.94 -17.81
C ARG A 336 -13.61 -4.69 -16.97
N SER A 337 -14.60 -4.72 -16.07
CA SER A 337 -14.91 -3.59 -15.17
C SER A 337 -13.73 -3.25 -14.26
N ARG A 338 -13.03 -4.27 -13.74
CA ARG A 338 -11.79 -4.09 -12.95
C ARG A 338 -10.68 -3.43 -13.76
N SER A 339 -10.43 -3.91 -14.98
CA SER A 339 -9.39 -3.35 -15.86
C SER A 339 -9.70 -1.90 -16.25
N ASP A 340 -10.94 -1.60 -16.58
CA ASP A 340 -11.38 -0.25 -16.91
C ASP A 340 -11.21 0.72 -15.74
N LEU A 341 -11.52 0.28 -14.52
CA LEU A 341 -11.34 1.08 -13.31
C LEU A 341 -9.86 1.32 -12.99
N VAL A 342 -9.01 0.28 -13.08
CA VAL A 342 -7.56 0.41 -12.89
C VAL A 342 -6.97 1.40 -13.89
N ASN A 343 -7.35 1.30 -15.16
CA ASN A 343 -6.92 2.24 -16.19
C ASN A 343 -7.39 3.68 -15.89
N ALA A 344 -8.64 3.85 -15.46
CA ALA A 344 -9.17 5.15 -15.09
C ALA A 344 -8.41 5.77 -13.91
N LEU A 345 -8.09 4.97 -12.89
CA LEU A 345 -7.29 5.41 -11.74
C LEU A 345 -5.85 5.80 -12.13
N GLN A 346 -5.19 4.99 -12.97
CA GLN A 346 -3.83 5.28 -13.45
C GLN A 346 -3.78 6.59 -14.25
N TRP A 347 -4.72 6.80 -15.17
CA TRP A 347 -4.81 8.04 -15.94
C TRP A 347 -5.10 9.25 -15.04
N ALA A 348 -6.05 9.12 -14.13
CA ALA A 348 -6.36 10.18 -13.19
C ALA A 348 -5.15 10.52 -12.30
N GLN A 349 -4.40 9.52 -11.82
CA GLN A 349 -3.19 9.70 -11.02
C GLN A 349 -2.08 10.41 -11.80
N MET A 350 -1.87 10.02 -13.07
CA MET A 350 -0.86 10.64 -13.93
C MET A 350 -1.15 12.15 -14.12
N PHE A 351 -2.39 12.51 -14.46
CA PHE A 351 -2.78 13.91 -14.63
C PHE A 351 -2.75 14.70 -13.32
N TYR A 352 -3.12 14.08 -12.20
CA TYR A 352 -3.04 14.72 -10.89
C TYR A 352 -1.60 15.04 -10.49
N ASN A 353 -0.66 14.11 -10.74
CA ASN A 353 0.76 14.30 -10.41
C ASN A 353 1.41 15.33 -11.34
N ASP A 354 1.13 15.29 -12.65
CA ASP A 354 1.66 16.24 -13.63
C ASP A 354 1.28 17.69 -13.27
N GLU A 355 0.07 17.92 -12.78
CA GLU A 355 -0.35 19.24 -12.31
C GLU A 355 0.40 19.68 -11.03
N ARG A 356 0.73 18.76 -10.12
CA ARG A 356 1.52 19.09 -8.91
C ARG A 356 2.94 19.50 -9.25
N GLU A 357 3.56 18.84 -10.23
CA GLU A 357 4.90 19.17 -10.70
C GLU A 357 4.93 20.47 -11.52
N ASP A 358 3.91 20.74 -12.32
CA ASP A 358 3.82 21.93 -13.18
C ASP A 358 3.62 23.24 -12.37
N ARG A 359 3.15 23.16 -11.12
CA ARG A 359 3.13 24.33 -10.22
C ARG A 359 4.51 24.92 -9.93
N SER A 360 5.58 24.14 -10.16
CA SER A 360 6.97 24.55 -9.99
C SER A 360 7.64 25.03 -11.27
N ARG A 361 7.03 24.80 -12.45
CA ARG A 361 7.61 25.13 -13.76
C ARG A 361 6.98 26.39 -14.39
N ARG A 362 7.77 27.14 -15.15
CA ARG A 362 7.33 28.37 -15.83
C ARG A 362 6.19 28.09 -16.80
N ARG A 363 5.18 28.99 -16.83
CA ARG A 363 4.04 28.94 -17.73
C ARG A 363 4.46 28.74 -19.19
N ALA A 364 3.88 27.79 -19.89
CA ALA A 364 4.08 27.63 -21.34
C ALA A 364 3.60 28.89 -22.08
N SER A 365 4.34 29.31 -23.09
CA SER A 365 3.97 30.47 -23.90
C SER A 365 2.69 30.19 -24.71
N PRO A 366 1.91 31.22 -25.06
CA PRO A 366 0.71 31.06 -25.90
C PRO A 366 0.98 30.29 -27.21
N LYS A 367 2.18 30.47 -27.78
CA LYS A 367 2.63 29.79 -29.02
C LYS A 367 2.83 28.28 -28.79
N GLN A 368 3.42 27.90 -27.66
CA GLN A 368 3.60 26.47 -27.28
C GLN A 368 2.25 25.78 -27.05
N ILE A 369 1.30 26.47 -26.43
CA ILE A 369 -0.05 25.96 -26.20
C ILE A 369 -0.75 25.74 -27.56
N GLN A 370 -0.67 26.71 -28.47
CA GLN A 370 -1.25 26.60 -29.80
C GLN A 370 -0.64 25.47 -30.63
N GLN A 371 0.68 25.26 -30.51
CA GLN A 371 1.36 24.13 -31.17
C GLN A 371 0.91 22.77 -30.57
N LEU A 372 0.71 22.69 -29.27
CA LEU A 372 0.23 21.49 -28.60
C LEU A 372 -1.21 21.16 -29.02
N GLU A 373 -2.10 22.17 -29.04
CA GLU A 373 -3.48 22.01 -29.51
C GLU A 373 -3.53 21.52 -30.98
N ALA A 374 -2.72 22.11 -31.84
CA ALA A 374 -2.63 21.68 -33.24
C ALA A 374 -2.08 20.25 -33.39
N SER A 375 -1.11 19.85 -32.56
CA SER A 375 -0.58 18.49 -32.52
C SER A 375 -1.60 17.48 -32.04
N ILE A 376 -2.38 17.81 -30.98
CA ILE A 376 -3.46 16.98 -30.47
C ILE A 376 -4.53 16.77 -31.51
N GLU A 377 -4.94 17.84 -32.22
CA GLU A 377 -5.96 17.73 -33.28
C GLU A 377 -5.47 16.90 -34.46
N LYS A 378 -4.21 17.08 -34.91
CA LYS A 378 -3.59 16.22 -35.92
C LYS A 378 -3.58 14.75 -35.50
N THR A 379 -3.21 14.48 -34.25
CA THR A 379 -3.22 13.11 -33.67
C THR A 379 -4.63 12.54 -33.70
N ARG A 380 -5.64 13.32 -33.31
CA ARG A 380 -7.06 12.93 -33.33
C ARG A 380 -7.55 12.59 -34.77
N VAL A 381 -7.20 13.40 -35.73
CA VAL A 381 -7.51 13.15 -37.15
C VAL A 381 -6.80 11.88 -37.64
N LEU A 382 -5.52 11.72 -37.34
CA LEU A 382 -4.74 10.52 -37.71
C LEU A 382 -5.34 9.24 -37.07
N LEU A 383 -5.71 9.29 -35.81
CA LEU A 383 -6.31 8.15 -35.11
C LEU A 383 -7.70 7.79 -35.67
N ARG A 384 -8.51 8.79 -36.06
CA ARG A 384 -9.78 8.56 -36.76
C ARG A 384 -9.56 7.91 -38.14
N SER A 385 -8.54 8.33 -38.85
CA SER A 385 -8.17 7.74 -40.16
C SER A 385 -7.66 6.30 -40.00
N ILE A 386 -6.85 6.02 -39.00
CA ILE A 386 -6.38 4.65 -38.67
C ILE A 386 -7.59 3.76 -38.35
N ARG A 387 -8.56 4.23 -37.56
CA ARG A 387 -9.77 3.46 -37.25
C ARG A 387 -10.57 3.10 -38.53
N LYS A 388 -10.71 4.01 -39.47
CA LYS A 388 -11.38 3.72 -40.74
C LYS A 388 -10.71 2.58 -41.51
N TYR A 389 -9.37 2.45 -41.43
CA TYR A 389 -8.61 1.32 -41.97
C TYR A 389 -8.82 0.01 -41.23
N TRP A 390 -9.08 0.06 -39.92
CA TRP A 390 -9.30 -1.12 -39.07
C TRP A 390 -10.74 -1.65 -39.15
N ASP A 391 -11.73 -0.80 -39.40
CA ASP A 391 -13.12 -1.20 -39.65
C ASP A 391 -13.27 -1.98 -40.98
N PHE A 392 -12.32 -1.87 -41.90
CA PHE A 392 -12.24 -2.71 -43.11
C PHE A 392 -12.03 -4.21 -42.81
N ARG A 393 -11.67 -4.60 -41.56
CA ARG A 393 -11.58 -6.01 -41.13
C ARG A 393 -12.93 -6.74 -41.05
N ARG A 394 -14.04 -6.05 -41.00
CA ARG A 394 -15.37 -6.68 -41.13
C ARG A 394 -15.64 -7.26 -42.52
N THR A 395 -14.81 -6.97 -43.50
CA THR A 395 -14.94 -7.43 -44.88
C THR A 395 -13.93 -8.51 -45.31
N GLY A 396 -13.33 -9.25 -44.41
CA GLY A 396 -12.71 -10.55 -44.72
C GLY A 396 -11.25 -10.53 -45.21
N PHE A 397 -10.44 -9.49 -44.98
CA PHE A 397 -9.01 -9.51 -45.30
C PHE A 397 -8.14 -10.05 -44.18
N VAL A 398 -7.44 -11.16 -44.42
CA VAL A 398 -6.44 -11.76 -43.55
C VAL A 398 -5.14 -10.98 -43.68
N VAL A 399 -4.62 -10.42 -42.58
CA VAL A 399 -3.26 -9.87 -42.55
C VAL A 399 -2.30 -11.00 -42.24
N GLN A 400 -1.48 -11.38 -43.25
CA GLN A 400 -0.32 -12.24 -43.05
C GLN A 400 0.69 -11.53 -42.13
N GLN A 401 1.15 -12.23 -41.10
CA GLN A 401 2.27 -11.79 -40.26
C GLN A 401 3.52 -11.67 -41.11
N VAL A 402 4.02 -10.45 -41.29
CA VAL A 402 5.37 -10.20 -41.77
C VAL A 402 6.18 -9.74 -40.56
N GLY A 403 7.22 -10.49 -40.26
CA GLY A 403 8.09 -10.26 -39.12
C GLY A 403 8.79 -8.90 -39.16
N ARG A 404 8.87 -8.28 -37.97
CA ARG A 404 9.68 -7.11 -37.64
C ARG A 404 9.40 -5.83 -38.44
N GLY A 405 8.60 -4.94 -37.86
CA GLY A 405 8.44 -3.54 -38.22
C GLY A 405 7.14 -3.27 -38.97
N VAL A 406 6.14 -2.76 -38.28
CA VAL A 406 4.96 -2.15 -38.89
C VAL A 406 5.41 -0.80 -39.46
N VAL A 407 5.62 -0.71 -40.75
CA VAL A 407 5.74 0.56 -41.47
C VAL A 407 4.31 1.03 -41.78
N ALA A 408 3.85 2.05 -41.06
CA ALA A 408 2.60 2.72 -41.43
C ALA A 408 2.80 3.42 -42.80
N PRO A 409 1.82 3.37 -43.74
CA PRO A 409 1.88 4.15 -44.97
C PRO A 409 1.97 5.66 -44.65
N ALA A 410 2.72 6.39 -45.44
CA ALA A 410 2.93 7.82 -45.25
C ALA A 410 1.59 8.56 -45.17
N ALA A 411 1.46 9.42 -44.14
CA ALA A 411 0.21 10.11 -43.79
C ALA A 411 -0.34 11.08 -44.87
N GLN A 412 0.31 11.16 -46.05
CA GLN A 412 -0.03 12.08 -47.13
C GLN A 412 -1.14 11.59 -48.06
N ASP A 413 -1.47 10.27 -48.05
CA ASP A 413 -2.37 9.68 -49.05
C ASP A 413 -3.75 9.26 -48.49
N LEU A 414 -4.12 9.69 -47.29
CA LEU A 414 -5.39 9.30 -46.67
C LEU A 414 -6.46 10.38 -46.88
N PRO A 415 -7.59 10.08 -47.56
CA PRO A 415 -8.69 11.03 -47.70
C PRO A 415 -9.34 11.31 -46.36
N LEU A 416 -9.41 12.59 -45.97
CA LEU A 416 -10.06 13.08 -44.77
C LEU A 416 -11.57 13.16 -45.00
N ASP A 417 -12.35 12.34 -44.29
CA ASP A 417 -13.81 12.43 -44.27
C ASP A 417 -14.26 13.17 -43.02
N PRO A 418 -14.90 14.35 -43.15
CA PRO A 418 -15.30 15.16 -41.98
C PRO A 418 -16.54 14.64 -41.23
N ALA A 419 -17.19 13.56 -41.71
CA ALA A 419 -18.48 13.09 -41.20
C ALA A 419 -18.39 11.98 -40.14
N ILE A 420 -17.21 11.70 -39.57
CA ILE A 420 -17.09 10.68 -38.49
C ILE A 420 -17.59 11.28 -37.17
N SER A 421 -18.75 10.82 -36.74
CA SER A 421 -19.34 11.18 -35.44
C SER A 421 -18.43 10.80 -34.24
N ASP A 422 -18.64 11.48 -33.10
CA ASP A 422 -17.91 11.32 -31.82
C ASP A 422 -18.00 9.91 -31.17
N GLN A 423 -17.99 8.86 -31.98
CA GLN A 423 -17.91 7.50 -31.47
C GLN A 423 -16.51 7.23 -30.89
N GLU A 424 -16.47 6.50 -29.80
CA GLU A 424 -15.28 6.17 -29.01
C GLU A 424 -14.08 5.73 -29.87
N LEU A 425 -12.91 6.37 -29.67
CA LEU A 425 -11.66 5.98 -30.31
C LEU A 425 -11.07 4.76 -29.59
N ILE A 426 -11.45 3.58 -30.05
CA ILE A 426 -11.01 2.29 -29.52
C ILE A 426 -9.89 1.74 -30.41
N PHE A 427 -8.73 1.44 -29.82
CA PHE A 427 -7.59 0.85 -30.50
C PHE A 427 -7.31 -0.54 -30.00
N PRO A 428 -7.05 -1.51 -30.87
CA PRO A 428 -6.58 -2.80 -30.45
C PRO A 428 -5.11 -2.74 -30.03
N ARG A 429 -4.79 -3.31 -28.88
CA ARG A 429 -3.44 -3.58 -28.38
C ARG A 429 -3.30 -5.08 -28.18
N CYS A 430 -2.15 -5.66 -28.52
CA CYS A 430 -1.82 -7.01 -28.09
C CYS A 430 -1.27 -6.94 -26.67
N ASP A 431 -1.83 -7.72 -25.75
CA ASP A 431 -1.25 -7.96 -24.44
C ASP A 431 0.00 -8.87 -24.53
N GLY A 432 0.65 -9.14 -23.42
CA GLY A 432 1.85 -9.99 -23.35
C GLY A 432 1.65 -11.41 -23.89
N ASP A 433 0.41 -11.88 -23.98
CA ASP A 433 0.00 -13.20 -24.46
C ASP A 433 -0.49 -13.17 -25.91
N GLY A 434 -0.34 -12.04 -26.62
CA GLY A 434 -0.74 -11.88 -28.03
C GLY A 434 -2.25 -11.71 -28.24
N LYS A 435 -3.04 -11.54 -27.18
CA LYS A 435 -4.49 -11.31 -27.26
C LYS A 435 -4.78 -9.85 -27.55
N VAL A 436 -5.68 -9.58 -28.51
CA VAL A 436 -6.08 -8.23 -28.86
C VAL A 436 -7.02 -7.66 -27.81
N VAL A 437 -6.59 -6.58 -27.13
CA VAL A 437 -7.38 -5.81 -26.16
C VAL A 437 -7.72 -4.46 -26.76
N GLU A 438 -8.97 -4.04 -26.65
CA GLU A 438 -9.41 -2.72 -27.12
C GLU A 438 -9.10 -1.63 -26.11
N ILE A 439 -8.38 -0.58 -26.49
CA ILE A 439 -8.07 0.59 -25.66
C ILE A 439 -8.83 1.80 -26.20
N ASN A 440 -9.67 2.39 -25.36
CA ASN A 440 -10.31 3.68 -25.65
C ASN A 440 -9.39 4.83 -25.23
N ILE A 441 -8.87 5.59 -26.20
CA ILE A 441 -7.97 6.73 -25.97
C ILE A 441 -8.69 8.09 -26.02
N GLU A 442 -9.97 8.15 -26.35
CA GLU A 442 -10.73 9.40 -26.42
C GLU A 442 -10.75 10.16 -25.08
N PRO A 443 -10.91 9.50 -23.90
CA PRO A 443 -10.81 10.19 -22.60
C PRO A 443 -9.46 10.87 -22.39
N LEU A 444 -8.36 10.24 -22.85
CA LEU A 444 -7.01 10.80 -22.78
C LEU A 444 -6.88 12.05 -23.63
N LEU A 445 -7.32 11.99 -24.88
CA LEU A 445 -7.26 13.12 -25.81
C LEU A 445 -8.12 14.29 -25.32
N ARG A 446 -9.33 14.03 -24.82
CA ARG A 446 -10.19 15.06 -24.22
C ARG A 446 -9.56 15.71 -22.98
N ALA A 447 -8.97 14.92 -22.06
CA ALA A 447 -8.29 15.46 -20.89
C ALA A 447 -7.09 16.32 -21.28
N THR A 448 -6.28 15.86 -22.25
CA THR A 448 -5.12 16.60 -22.75
C THR A 448 -5.52 17.90 -23.44
N LEU A 449 -6.58 17.88 -24.24
CA LEU A 449 -7.13 19.06 -24.92
C LEU A 449 -7.69 20.09 -23.92
N LEU A 450 -8.45 19.64 -22.94
CA LEU A 450 -8.96 20.48 -21.84
C LEU A 450 -7.82 21.14 -21.05
N HIS A 451 -6.74 20.39 -20.79
CA HIS A 451 -5.55 20.90 -20.14
C HIS A 451 -4.85 21.97 -20.98
N ALA A 452 -4.69 21.75 -22.28
CA ALA A 452 -4.10 22.70 -23.23
C ALA A 452 -4.95 23.98 -23.36
N GLN A 453 -6.26 23.87 -23.54
CA GLN A 453 -7.17 25.02 -23.67
C GLN A 453 -7.21 25.91 -22.42
N ARG A 454 -7.04 25.34 -21.23
CA ARG A 454 -7.07 26.08 -19.96
C ARG A 454 -5.79 26.84 -19.64
N ARG A 455 -4.67 26.46 -20.21
CA ARG A 455 -3.43 27.26 -20.16
C ARG A 455 -3.54 28.62 -20.85
N ARG A 456 -4.55 28.82 -21.73
CA ARG A 456 -4.87 30.11 -22.37
C ARG A 456 -5.54 31.13 -21.44
N CYS A 457 -6.22 30.71 -20.39
CA CYS A 457 -6.93 31.61 -19.49
C CYS A 457 -5.99 32.22 -18.45
N GLY A 458 -5.19 33.22 -18.86
CA GLY A 458 -4.37 34.03 -17.99
C GLY A 458 -5.18 35.18 -17.37
N ARG A 459 -5.68 35.04 -16.17
CA ARG A 459 -6.01 36.00 -15.09
C ARG A 459 -7.04 35.36 -14.17
N GLY A 460 -6.57 34.74 -13.13
CA GLY A 460 -7.39 34.14 -12.08
C GLY A 460 -6.57 33.11 -11.29
N ARG A 461 -6.91 32.94 -10.02
CA ARG A 461 -6.33 31.92 -9.15
C ARG A 461 -6.27 30.58 -9.89
N PRO A 462 -5.15 29.84 -9.92
CA PRO A 462 -5.06 28.54 -10.59
C PRO A 462 -6.22 27.66 -10.13
N LYS A 463 -7.02 27.18 -11.06
CA LYS A 463 -8.11 26.26 -10.75
C LYS A 463 -7.49 24.90 -10.46
N ASP A 464 -8.14 24.15 -9.62
CA ASP A 464 -7.68 22.80 -9.24
C ASP A 464 -7.97 21.82 -10.39
N LEU A 465 -7.10 21.84 -11.40
CA LEU A 465 -7.23 21.03 -12.64
C LEU A 465 -7.08 19.53 -12.33
N GLY A 466 -6.25 19.18 -11.33
CA GLY A 466 -6.09 17.79 -10.90
C GLY A 466 -7.40 17.21 -10.37
N LYS A 467 -8.13 17.97 -9.55
CA LYS A 467 -9.46 17.56 -9.08
C LYS A 467 -10.46 17.40 -10.23
N GLU A 468 -10.42 18.29 -11.23
CA GLU A 468 -11.31 18.19 -12.38
C GLU A 468 -11.01 16.97 -13.25
N ALA A 469 -9.72 16.63 -13.45
CA ALA A 469 -9.33 15.42 -14.17
C ALA A 469 -9.80 14.15 -13.45
N VAL A 470 -9.63 14.10 -12.14
CA VAL A 470 -10.09 12.95 -11.32
C VAL A 470 -11.61 12.78 -11.43
N VAL A 471 -12.38 13.87 -11.29
CA VAL A 471 -13.85 13.82 -11.43
C VAL A 471 -14.26 13.41 -12.86
N PHE A 472 -13.53 13.84 -13.87
CA PHE A 472 -13.80 13.45 -15.27
C PHE A 472 -13.63 11.94 -15.47
N TYR A 473 -12.55 11.35 -14.96
CA TYR A 473 -12.33 9.90 -15.05
C TYR A 473 -13.33 9.11 -14.21
N ALA A 474 -13.64 9.57 -13.01
CA ALA A 474 -14.67 8.98 -12.17
C ALA A 474 -16.03 8.97 -12.88
N GLU A 475 -16.41 10.10 -13.50
CA GLU A 475 -17.68 10.22 -14.23
C GLU A 475 -17.70 9.34 -15.48
N THR A 476 -16.60 9.28 -16.22
CA THR A 476 -16.50 8.43 -17.44
C THR A 476 -16.65 6.96 -17.07
N PHE A 477 -16.01 6.50 -15.99
CA PHE A 477 -16.17 5.14 -15.52
C PHE A 477 -17.59 4.87 -15.04
N PHE A 478 -18.14 5.73 -14.17
CA PHE A 478 -19.48 5.58 -13.60
C PHE A 478 -20.55 5.55 -14.70
N HIS A 479 -20.44 6.40 -15.71
CA HIS A 479 -21.40 6.43 -16.84
C HIS A 479 -21.40 5.13 -17.64
N ARG A 480 -20.23 4.47 -17.77
CA ARG A 480 -20.09 3.21 -18.53
C ARG A 480 -20.60 1.99 -17.76
N HIS A 481 -20.39 1.94 -16.44
CA HIS A 481 -20.59 0.74 -15.63
C HIS A 481 -21.77 0.85 -14.66
N SER A 482 -22.34 2.02 -14.43
CA SER A 482 -23.49 2.21 -13.54
C SER A 482 -24.81 2.29 -14.30
N PRO A 483 -25.88 1.65 -13.82
CA PRO A 483 -27.22 1.82 -14.38
C PRO A 483 -27.80 3.21 -14.09
N LYS A 484 -27.22 3.98 -13.18
CA LYS A 484 -27.67 5.33 -12.80
C LYS A 484 -26.87 6.41 -13.52
N LYS A 485 -27.55 7.48 -13.95
CA LYS A 485 -26.87 8.62 -14.57
C LYS A 485 -26.12 9.45 -13.51
N PRO A 486 -24.89 9.93 -13.79
CA PRO A 486 -24.17 10.83 -12.89
C PRO A 486 -24.96 12.11 -12.62
N SER A 487 -24.96 12.56 -11.39
CA SER A 487 -25.64 13.80 -10.94
C SER A 487 -24.84 14.47 -9.82
N THR A 488 -25.04 15.78 -9.67
CA THR A 488 -24.46 16.57 -8.57
C THR A 488 -25.25 16.47 -7.27
N ASP A 489 -26.37 15.77 -7.26
CA ASP A 489 -27.13 15.51 -6.02
C ASP A 489 -26.31 14.59 -5.10
N ARG A 490 -26.10 15.01 -3.85
CA ARG A 490 -25.36 14.25 -2.83
C ARG A 490 -25.97 12.88 -2.52
N LYS A 491 -27.25 12.70 -2.78
CA LYS A 491 -27.93 11.39 -2.65
C LYS A 491 -27.64 10.46 -3.84
N ASN A 492 -27.10 10.98 -4.95
CA ASN A 492 -26.76 10.15 -6.11
C ASN A 492 -25.50 9.32 -5.81
N PRO A 493 -25.50 8.01 -6.11
CA PRO A 493 -24.33 7.14 -5.91
C PRO A 493 -23.05 7.66 -6.55
N PHE A 494 -23.13 8.39 -7.66
CA PHE A 494 -21.97 9.03 -8.29
C PHE A 494 -21.22 9.96 -7.33
N HIS A 495 -21.90 10.67 -6.45
CA HIS A 495 -21.22 11.60 -5.53
C HIS A 495 -20.25 10.84 -4.60
N LYS A 496 -20.71 9.78 -3.96
CA LYS A 496 -19.89 8.92 -3.09
C LYS A 496 -18.77 8.24 -3.87
N PHE A 497 -19.09 7.74 -5.07
CA PHE A 497 -18.09 7.14 -5.96
C PHE A 497 -16.99 8.14 -6.34
N ALA A 498 -17.34 9.36 -6.76
CA ALA A 498 -16.37 10.38 -7.15
C ALA A 498 -15.49 10.85 -5.97
N GLU A 499 -16.05 10.96 -4.76
CA GLU A 499 -15.29 11.28 -3.55
C GLU A 499 -14.27 10.17 -3.25
N ARG A 500 -14.70 8.92 -3.22
CA ARG A 500 -13.81 7.77 -2.96
C ARG A 500 -12.76 7.58 -4.06
N PHE A 501 -13.16 7.73 -5.32
CA PHE A 501 -12.24 7.70 -6.46
C PHE A 501 -11.17 8.79 -6.35
N TYR A 502 -11.56 10.01 -5.92
CA TYR A 502 -10.61 11.08 -5.68
C TYR A 502 -9.66 10.78 -4.53
N GLU A 503 -10.12 10.23 -3.42
CA GLU A 503 -9.28 9.81 -2.29
C GLU A 503 -8.19 8.83 -2.74
N VAL A 504 -8.57 7.81 -3.50
CA VAL A 504 -7.63 6.80 -4.03
C VAL A 504 -6.57 7.43 -4.96
N VAL A 505 -6.97 8.39 -5.81
CA VAL A 505 -6.06 9.02 -6.77
C VAL A 505 -5.17 10.07 -6.11
N ALA A 506 -5.77 10.95 -5.31
CA ALA A 506 -5.08 12.12 -4.76
C ALA A 506 -4.38 11.84 -3.43
N LYS A 507 -4.72 10.71 -2.80
CA LYS A 507 -4.27 10.35 -1.44
C LYS A 507 -4.53 11.46 -0.42
N THR A 508 -5.69 12.13 -0.54
CA THR A 508 -6.13 13.22 0.34
C THR A 508 -7.64 13.24 0.43
N GLU A 509 -8.19 13.88 1.47
CA GLU A 509 -9.63 14.06 1.59
C GLU A 509 -10.25 14.81 0.40
N PRO A 510 -11.49 14.47 -0.01
CA PRO A 510 -12.15 15.01 -1.21
C PRO A 510 -12.64 16.45 -1.09
N GLY A 511 -12.28 17.17 -0.05
CA GLY A 511 -12.80 18.50 0.28
C GLY A 511 -13.03 19.41 -0.93
N GLY A 512 -14.28 19.78 -1.18
CA GLY A 512 -14.67 20.73 -2.20
C GLY A 512 -14.83 20.18 -3.62
N LEU A 513 -15.04 18.88 -3.81
CA LEU A 513 -15.30 18.29 -5.14
C LEU A 513 -16.63 18.71 -5.77
N ASP A 514 -17.63 19.12 -5.01
CA ASP A 514 -18.96 19.54 -5.51
C ASP A 514 -18.87 20.55 -6.67
N ARG A 515 -17.94 21.50 -6.58
CA ARG A 515 -17.73 22.52 -7.64
C ARG A 515 -17.19 21.88 -8.90
N GLN A 516 -16.22 20.97 -8.79
CA GLN A 516 -15.63 20.28 -9.91
C GLN A 516 -16.63 19.33 -10.57
N MET A 517 -17.40 18.58 -9.78
CA MET A 517 -18.48 17.71 -10.28
C MET A 517 -19.52 18.50 -11.08
N ARG A 518 -20.03 19.63 -10.55
CA ARG A 518 -20.97 20.51 -11.28
C ARG A 518 -20.38 20.97 -12.61
N ARG A 519 -19.10 21.31 -12.63
CA ARG A 519 -18.41 21.81 -13.80
C ARG A 519 -18.20 20.74 -14.85
N VAL A 520 -17.73 19.54 -14.48
CA VAL A 520 -17.52 18.41 -15.40
C VAL A 520 -18.85 17.99 -16.04
N LEU A 521 -19.91 17.83 -15.23
CA LEU A 521 -21.23 17.45 -15.73
C LEU A 521 -21.89 18.53 -16.60
N ALA A 522 -21.63 19.83 -16.32
CA ALA A 522 -22.10 20.93 -17.16
C ALA A 522 -21.41 20.96 -18.53
N LEU A 523 -20.08 20.70 -18.58
CA LEU A 523 -19.31 20.63 -19.82
C LEU A 523 -19.81 19.50 -20.73
N LYS A 524 -20.10 18.33 -20.20
CA LYS A 524 -20.67 17.22 -20.97
C LYS A 524 -22.10 17.49 -21.50
N ARG A 525 -22.92 18.22 -20.75
CA ARG A 525 -24.28 18.62 -21.21
C ARG A 525 -24.23 19.63 -22.34
N SER A 526 -23.20 20.46 -22.43
CA SER A 526 -23.02 21.47 -23.49
C SER A 526 -22.32 20.94 -24.74
N GLY A 527 -22.00 19.64 -24.80
CA GLY A 527 -21.30 19.05 -25.94
C GLY A 527 -19.86 19.56 -26.13
N ARG A 528 -19.28 20.20 -25.13
CA ARG A 528 -17.92 20.76 -25.13
C ARG A 528 -16.93 19.89 -24.36
#